data_3691927f6263276282df6f1283c65266
#
_entry.id   3691927f6263276282df6f1283c65266
#
_cell.length_a   1.000
_cell.length_b   1.000
_cell.length_c   1.000
_cell.angle_alpha   90.00
_cell.angle_beta   90.00
_cell.angle_gamma   90.00
#
_symmetry.space_group_name_H-M   'P 1'
#
loop_
_entity.id
_entity.type
_entity.pdbx_description
1 polymer ?
#
loop_
_entity_poly.entity_id
_entity_poly.type
_entity_poly.pdbx_seq_one_letter_code
_entity_poly.pdbx_strand_id
1 'polypeptide(L)'
;MRVAVLAGGRSSEHEVSLRSGASVARGLEQAGHEVVTVTIERCGEWRAGGEPVTLVPGGGLLGVDAAFPALHGPFGEDGSVQGLLEHLDVPYVGSDVLASATCMDKLTLKRLCAVAGIPQVDFAAVDPHRPWRQECEALGLPLWVKPSRLGSSVGITRVERRGDLDEAVELALRHDPRVIVEASAPGLEVECSVLGNEAPRASTPGQILTDAEWYDYEAKYEKGGMQLLVPASLPRQQLDRVRGLAAEVFTLAGCSGLARCDFFVEPGGAVLVNEINTMPGFTETSVYAKLFEADGMPYPQICNELVELARERHRRARSYEF
;
A
#
# COMPACT_ATOMS: atom_id res chain seq x y z
N MET A 1 6.02 -22.00 13.07
CA MET A 1 5.37 -21.04 14.00
C MET A 1 3.87 -21.07 13.79
N ARG A 2 3.12 -20.59 14.74
CA ARG A 2 1.66 -20.41 14.64
C ARG A 2 1.35 -18.98 14.26
N VAL A 3 0.71 -18.75 13.10
CA VAL A 3 0.51 -17.41 12.53
C VAL A 3 -0.97 -17.15 12.31
N ALA A 4 -1.48 -16.01 12.81
CA ALA A 4 -2.85 -15.58 12.53
C ALA A 4 -2.87 -14.81 11.20
N VAL A 5 -3.67 -15.24 10.24
CA VAL A 5 -3.93 -14.49 8.99
C VAL A 5 -5.25 -13.74 9.17
N LEU A 6 -5.17 -12.40 9.17
CA LEU A 6 -6.33 -11.53 9.30
C LEU A 6 -6.81 -11.14 7.91
N ALA A 7 -8.09 -11.37 7.60
CA ALA A 7 -8.66 -11.08 6.28
C ALA A 7 -10.08 -10.55 6.39
N GLY A 8 -10.58 -9.91 5.34
CA GLY A 8 -11.88 -9.26 5.28
C GLY A 8 -11.81 -7.78 5.60
N GLY A 9 -12.41 -7.33 6.69
CA GLY A 9 -12.38 -5.93 7.15
C GLY A 9 -13.56 -5.10 6.67
N ARG A 10 -13.59 -3.84 7.13
CA ARG A 10 -14.72 -2.91 6.96
C ARG A 10 -14.65 -2.11 5.65
N SER A 11 -13.53 -2.15 4.94
CA SER A 11 -13.32 -1.38 3.72
C SER A 11 -14.12 -1.94 2.52
N SER A 12 -14.18 -1.17 1.45
CA SER A 12 -14.71 -1.61 0.15
C SER A 12 -13.90 -2.78 -0.45
N GLU A 13 -12.66 -2.96 0.01
CA GLU A 13 -11.73 -4.00 -0.47
C GLU A 13 -11.85 -5.34 0.31
N HIS A 14 -12.95 -5.54 1.04
CA HIS A 14 -13.21 -6.75 1.85
C HIS A 14 -12.99 -8.05 1.06
N GLU A 15 -13.56 -8.17 -0.13
CA GLU A 15 -13.44 -9.38 -0.95
C GLU A 15 -12.00 -9.59 -1.48
N VAL A 16 -11.29 -8.51 -1.77
CA VAL A 16 -9.87 -8.55 -2.16
C VAL A 16 -9.04 -9.08 -1.00
N SER A 17 -9.32 -8.58 0.21
CA SER A 17 -8.67 -9.01 1.44
C SER A 17 -8.92 -10.50 1.75
N LEU A 18 -10.13 -11.00 1.57
CA LEU A 18 -10.42 -12.44 1.73
C LEU A 18 -9.59 -13.30 0.78
N ARG A 19 -9.45 -12.87 -0.49
CA ARG A 19 -8.60 -13.57 -1.47
C ARG A 19 -7.12 -13.51 -1.10
N SER A 20 -6.63 -12.34 -0.66
CA SER A 20 -5.26 -12.18 -0.16
C SER A 20 -5.00 -13.08 1.05
N GLY A 21 -5.89 -13.06 2.04
CA GLY A 21 -5.77 -13.90 3.23
C GLY A 21 -5.73 -15.39 2.92
N ALA A 22 -6.59 -15.88 2.01
CA ALA A 22 -6.57 -17.27 1.58
C ALA A 22 -5.25 -17.63 0.85
N SER A 23 -4.67 -16.72 0.09
CA SER A 23 -3.37 -16.93 -0.57
C SER A 23 -2.23 -16.95 0.45
N VAL A 24 -2.22 -15.98 1.38
CA VAL A 24 -1.23 -15.91 2.47
C VAL A 24 -1.26 -17.18 3.32
N ALA A 25 -2.45 -17.67 3.70
CA ALA A 25 -2.61 -18.89 4.48
C ALA A 25 -1.91 -20.07 3.80
N ARG A 26 -2.19 -20.29 2.50
CA ARG A 26 -1.53 -21.35 1.71
C ARG A 26 -0.01 -21.15 1.62
N GLY A 27 0.46 -19.91 1.40
CA GLY A 27 1.89 -19.62 1.32
C GLY A 27 2.62 -19.92 2.64
N LEU A 28 2.01 -19.58 3.77
CA LEU A 28 2.54 -19.86 5.11
C LEU A 28 2.53 -21.36 5.44
N GLU A 29 1.45 -22.09 5.08
CA GLU A 29 1.38 -23.55 5.24
C GLU A 29 2.46 -24.25 4.43
N GLN A 30 2.68 -23.83 3.17
CA GLN A 30 3.77 -24.34 2.32
C GLN A 30 5.16 -24.04 2.90
N ALA A 31 5.29 -22.92 3.62
CA ALA A 31 6.51 -22.57 4.35
C ALA A 31 6.66 -23.30 5.69
N GLY A 32 5.71 -24.16 6.09
CA GLY A 32 5.76 -24.98 7.29
C GLY A 32 5.23 -24.29 8.56
N HIS A 33 4.41 -23.26 8.43
CA HIS A 33 3.73 -22.62 9.56
C HIS A 33 2.37 -23.28 9.83
N GLU A 34 1.93 -23.25 11.10
CA GLU A 34 0.55 -23.48 11.50
C GLU A 34 -0.25 -22.19 11.30
N VAL A 35 -1.34 -22.24 10.56
CA VAL A 35 -2.14 -21.05 10.24
C VAL A 35 -3.45 -21.04 11.01
N VAL A 36 -3.77 -19.89 11.61
CA VAL A 36 -5.07 -19.57 12.19
C VAL A 36 -5.72 -18.49 11.38
N THR A 37 -6.76 -18.79 10.62
CA THR A 37 -7.49 -17.78 9.86
C THR A 37 -8.44 -17.01 10.78
N VAL A 38 -8.35 -15.69 10.75
CA VAL A 38 -9.24 -14.77 11.44
C VAL A 38 -9.95 -13.91 10.40
N THR A 39 -11.26 -14.05 10.30
CA THR A 39 -12.08 -13.22 9.43
C THR A 39 -12.58 -12.00 10.19
N ILE A 40 -12.40 -10.81 9.61
CA ILE A 40 -12.97 -9.57 10.12
C ILE A 40 -14.17 -9.25 9.25
N GLU A 41 -15.35 -9.30 9.87
CA GLU A 41 -16.62 -9.04 9.19
C GLU A 41 -16.74 -7.56 8.76
N ARG A 42 -17.64 -7.25 7.85
CA ARG A 42 -17.90 -5.84 7.42
C ARG A 42 -18.38 -4.94 8.58
N CYS A 43 -19.00 -5.51 9.61
CA CYS A 43 -19.35 -4.79 10.85
C CYS A 43 -18.15 -4.54 11.77
N GLY A 44 -17.00 -5.21 11.53
CA GLY A 44 -15.79 -5.11 12.34
C GLY A 44 -15.64 -6.22 13.39
N GLU A 45 -16.55 -7.21 13.46
CA GLU A 45 -16.42 -8.35 14.35
C GLU A 45 -15.31 -9.29 13.85
N TRP A 46 -14.48 -9.76 14.77
CA TRP A 46 -13.41 -10.72 14.49
C TRP A 46 -13.87 -12.14 14.80
N ARG A 47 -13.67 -13.07 13.88
CA ARG A 47 -14.08 -14.49 14.01
C ARG A 47 -12.94 -15.43 13.64
N ALA A 48 -12.78 -16.50 14.44
CA ALA A 48 -11.88 -17.61 14.13
C ALA A 48 -12.66 -18.91 14.22
N GLY A 49 -12.63 -19.74 13.17
CA GLY A 49 -13.42 -20.97 13.09
C GLY A 49 -14.94 -20.75 13.25
N GLY A 50 -15.44 -19.56 12.89
CA GLY A 50 -16.84 -19.16 13.06
C GLY A 50 -17.19 -18.56 14.41
N GLU A 51 -16.33 -18.68 15.44
CA GLU A 51 -16.56 -18.16 16.78
C GLU A 51 -16.00 -16.72 16.93
N PRO A 52 -16.67 -15.84 17.71
CA PRO A 52 -16.15 -14.51 18.01
C PRO A 52 -14.82 -14.56 18.75
N VAL A 53 -13.89 -13.68 18.36
CA VAL A 53 -12.58 -13.54 19.02
C VAL A 53 -12.67 -12.42 20.05
N THR A 54 -12.37 -12.74 21.29
CA THR A 54 -12.24 -11.75 22.36
C THR A 54 -10.83 -11.16 22.32
N LEU A 55 -10.74 -9.84 22.18
CA LEU A 55 -9.48 -9.10 22.15
C LEU A 55 -9.24 -8.47 23.53
N VAL A 56 -8.11 -8.82 24.16
CA VAL A 56 -7.74 -8.30 25.48
C VAL A 56 -6.37 -7.63 25.38
N PRO A 57 -6.24 -6.33 25.68
CA PRO A 57 -4.96 -5.66 25.67
C PRO A 57 -3.90 -6.40 26.50
N GLY A 58 -2.71 -6.61 25.94
CA GLY A 58 -1.63 -7.40 26.55
C GLY A 58 -1.88 -8.92 26.61
N GLY A 59 -3.04 -9.37 26.11
CA GLY A 59 -3.42 -10.80 26.16
C GLY A 59 -3.01 -11.61 24.93
N GLY A 60 -2.31 -11.00 23.99
CA GLY A 60 -1.99 -11.65 22.71
C GLY A 60 -3.22 -11.84 21.81
N LEU A 61 -3.05 -12.61 20.75
CA LEU A 61 -4.11 -12.99 19.81
C LEU A 61 -4.13 -14.50 19.63
N LEU A 62 -5.10 -15.21 20.19
CA LEU A 62 -5.30 -16.65 20.01
C LEU A 62 -4.05 -17.51 20.24
N GLY A 63 -3.08 -17.02 21.01
CA GLY A 63 -1.81 -17.71 21.31
C GLY A 63 -0.93 -17.92 20.08
N VAL A 64 -0.99 -17.03 19.07
CA VAL A 64 -0.11 -17.07 17.89
C VAL A 64 1.22 -16.39 18.16
N ASP A 65 2.25 -16.76 17.37
CA ASP A 65 3.59 -16.17 17.41
C ASP A 65 3.67 -14.86 16.64
N ALA A 66 2.78 -14.67 15.64
CA ALA A 66 2.69 -13.47 14.82
C ALA A 66 1.32 -13.37 14.14
N ALA A 67 0.95 -12.16 13.69
CA ALA A 67 -0.20 -11.90 12.86
C ALA A 67 0.23 -11.43 11.45
N PHE A 68 -0.49 -11.86 10.42
CA PHE A 68 -0.36 -11.38 9.06
C PHE A 68 -1.66 -10.65 8.66
N PRO A 69 -1.73 -9.32 8.80
CA PRO A 69 -2.92 -8.56 8.43
C PRO A 69 -2.98 -8.38 6.90
N ALA A 70 -3.60 -9.33 6.18
CA ALA A 70 -3.86 -9.25 4.75
C ALA A 70 -5.11 -8.39 4.48
N LEU A 71 -5.11 -7.16 5.02
CA LEU A 71 -6.21 -6.21 4.99
C LEU A 71 -5.87 -5.03 4.09
N HIS A 72 -6.83 -4.58 3.27
CA HIS A 72 -6.61 -3.50 2.30
C HIS A 72 -7.51 -2.31 2.58
N GLY A 73 -6.99 -1.10 2.28
CA GLY A 73 -7.69 0.16 2.43
C GLY A 73 -7.88 0.61 3.89
N PRO A 74 -8.89 1.47 4.14
CA PRO A 74 -9.19 1.98 5.46
C PRO A 74 -9.42 0.87 6.49
N PHE A 75 -8.98 1.11 7.74
CA PHE A 75 -8.92 0.14 8.86
C PHE A 75 -7.93 -1.01 8.69
N GLY A 76 -7.35 -1.20 7.50
CA GLY A 76 -6.34 -2.22 7.22
C GLY A 76 -4.93 -1.66 7.05
N GLU A 77 -4.81 -0.56 6.29
CA GLU A 77 -3.53 0.06 5.91
C GLU A 77 -3.29 1.44 6.56
N ASP A 78 -4.20 1.94 7.38
CA ASP A 78 -4.21 3.30 7.93
C ASP A 78 -3.65 3.44 9.35
N GLY A 79 -3.08 2.37 9.91
CA GLY A 79 -2.59 2.32 11.28
C GLY A 79 -3.60 1.83 12.31
N SER A 80 -4.88 1.68 11.96
CA SER A 80 -5.94 1.29 12.91
C SER A 80 -5.76 -0.15 13.42
N VAL A 81 -5.63 -1.13 12.53
CA VAL A 81 -5.39 -2.51 12.91
C VAL A 81 -4.00 -2.69 13.53
N GLN A 82 -3.01 -1.95 13.05
CA GLN A 82 -1.66 -1.95 13.59
C GLN A 82 -1.65 -1.50 15.06
N GLY A 83 -2.37 -0.42 15.37
CA GLY A 83 -2.52 0.06 16.75
C GLY A 83 -3.22 -0.95 17.67
N LEU A 84 -4.21 -1.68 17.16
CA LEU A 84 -4.84 -2.75 17.91
C LEU A 84 -3.86 -3.90 18.18
N LEU A 85 -3.06 -4.30 17.18
CA LEU A 85 -2.05 -5.36 17.34
C LEU A 85 -0.91 -4.96 18.28
N GLU A 86 -0.52 -3.66 18.30
CA GLU A 86 0.41 -3.12 19.32
C GLU A 86 -0.15 -3.28 20.75
N HIS A 87 -1.43 -2.93 20.95
CA HIS A 87 -2.08 -3.09 22.25
C HIS A 87 -2.27 -4.55 22.68
N LEU A 88 -2.40 -5.47 21.73
CA LEU A 88 -2.45 -6.91 21.99
C LEU A 88 -1.06 -7.51 22.29
N ASP A 89 0.02 -6.75 22.05
CA ASP A 89 1.41 -7.21 22.16
C ASP A 89 1.73 -8.39 21.25
N VAL A 90 1.29 -8.31 19.96
CA VAL A 90 1.48 -9.36 18.96
C VAL A 90 2.40 -8.86 17.85
N PRO A 91 3.50 -9.58 17.51
CA PRO A 91 4.24 -9.30 16.30
C PRO A 91 3.34 -9.34 15.08
N TYR A 92 3.45 -8.38 14.17
CA TYR A 92 2.63 -8.37 12.96
C TYR A 92 3.43 -7.95 11.71
N VAL A 93 3.04 -8.53 10.59
CA VAL A 93 3.63 -8.25 9.28
C VAL A 93 3.21 -6.87 8.80
N GLY A 94 4.17 -6.17 8.19
CA GLY A 94 3.95 -4.86 7.59
C GLY A 94 4.45 -3.70 8.44
N SER A 95 4.12 -2.51 8.02
CA SER A 95 4.53 -1.24 8.63
C SER A 95 3.82 -1.00 9.96
N ASP A 96 4.42 -0.16 10.80
CA ASP A 96 3.83 0.25 12.06
C ASP A 96 2.68 1.27 11.89
N VAL A 97 2.15 1.76 13.00
CA VAL A 97 1.04 2.72 13.04
C VAL A 97 1.37 3.99 12.26
N LEU A 98 2.56 4.56 12.52
CA LEU A 98 2.95 5.85 11.93
C LEU A 98 3.17 5.73 10.42
N ALA A 99 3.94 4.74 10.00
CA ALA A 99 4.24 4.53 8.59
C ALA A 99 2.98 4.18 7.80
N SER A 100 2.11 3.30 8.32
CA SER A 100 0.83 2.97 7.71
C SER A 100 -0.06 4.20 7.53
N ALA A 101 -0.25 5.00 8.57
CA ALA A 101 -1.04 6.24 8.51
C ALA A 101 -0.43 7.28 7.55
N THR A 102 0.91 7.41 7.54
CA THR A 102 1.62 8.35 6.66
C THR A 102 1.47 7.97 5.20
N CYS A 103 1.66 6.70 4.86
CA CYS A 103 1.57 6.23 3.48
C CYS A 103 0.13 6.21 2.96
N MET A 104 -0.85 5.93 3.81
CA MET A 104 -2.26 5.97 3.43
C MET A 104 -2.73 7.38 3.09
N ASP A 105 -2.23 8.42 3.76
CA ASP A 105 -2.57 9.82 3.50
C ASP A 105 -1.63 10.43 2.45
N LYS A 106 -2.10 10.48 1.19
CA LYS A 106 -1.34 11.00 0.04
C LYS A 106 -0.76 12.40 0.28
N LEU A 107 -1.53 13.30 0.92
CA LEU A 107 -1.04 14.65 1.23
C LEU A 107 0.10 14.63 2.25
N THR A 108 0.02 13.74 3.25
CA THR A 108 1.07 13.63 4.28
C THR A 108 2.33 13.05 3.67
N LEU A 109 2.23 11.95 2.91
CA LEU A 109 3.36 11.33 2.21
C LEU A 109 4.03 12.32 1.25
N LYS A 110 3.25 13.01 0.42
CA LYS A 110 3.80 13.98 -0.56
C LYS A 110 4.49 15.16 0.11
N ARG A 111 3.97 15.66 1.23
CA ARG A 111 4.65 16.70 2.02
C ARG A 111 5.97 16.21 2.60
N LEU A 112 5.99 14.97 3.10
CA LEU A 112 7.22 14.35 3.60
C LEU A 112 8.25 14.21 2.47
N CYS A 113 7.85 13.69 1.31
CA CYS A 113 8.69 13.60 0.12
C CYS A 113 9.22 14.98 -0.34
N ALA A 114 8.37 16.02 -0.33
CA ALA A 114 8.76 17.37 -0.72
C ALA A 114 9.86 17.94 0.21
N VAL A 115 9.72 17.76 1.52
CA VAL A 115 10.75 18.19 2.50
C VAL A 115 12.06 17.45 2.32
N ALA A 116 12.00 16.16 1.96
CA ALA A 116 13.18 15.34 1.71
C ALA A 116 13.79 15.53 0.31
N GLY A 117 13.15 16.31 -0.56
CA GLY A 117 13.63 16.52 -1.94
C GLY A 117 13.43 15.31 -2.86
N ILE A 118 12.51 14.40 -2.52
CA ILE A 118 12.16 13.24 -3.35
C ILE A 118 11.38 13.73 -4.58
N PRO A 119 11.79 13.35 -5.80
CA PRO A 119 11.06 13.67 -7.02
C PRO A 119 9.66 13.06 -7.00
N GLN A 120 8.65 13.87 -7.25
CA GLN A 120 7.25 13.45 -7.27
C GLN A 120 6.44 14.37 -8.18
N VAL A 121 5.21 13.96 -8.48
CA VAL A 121 4.27 14.77 -9.24
C VAL A 121 3.88 16.00 -8.41
N ASP A 122 3.83 17.17 -9.04
CA ASP A 122 3.38 18.41 -8.41
C ASP A 122 1.93 18.28 -7.93
N PHE A 123 1.65 18.87 -6.78
CA PHE A 123 0.35 18.72 -6.13
C PHE A 123 -0.07 19.97 -5.36
N ALA A 124 -1.37 20.11 -5.15
CA ALA A 124 -1.98 21.07 -4.27
C ALA A 124 -2.99 20.39 -3.32
N ALA A 125 -3.12 20.93 -2.12
CA ALA A 125 -4.11 20.46 -1.16
C ALA A 125 -5.39 21.30 -1.30
N VAL A 126 -6.55 20.65 -1.27
CA VAL A 126 -7.84 21.34 -1.14
C VAL A 126 -8.17 21.49 0.34
N ASP A 127 -8.30 22.73 0.79
CA ASP A 127 -8.86 23.09 2.08
C ASP A 127 -10.17 23.88 1.84
N PRO A 128 -11.36 23.32 2.13
CA PRO A 128 -12.64 23.99 1.88
C PRO A 128 -12.79 25.35 2.63
N HIS A 129 -11.95 25.59 3.62
CA HIS A 129 -11.97 26.82 4.45
C HIS A 129 -10.98 27.89 3.97
N ARG A 130 -10.21 27.64 2.91
CA ARG A 130 -9.22 28.54 2.31
C ARG A 130 -9.35 28.61 0.81
N PRO A 131 -8.87 29.70 0.16
CA PRO A 131 -8.77 29.75 -1.27
C PRO A 131 -7.76 28.70 -1.80
N TRP A 132 -8.26 27.62 -2.39
CA TRP A 132 -7.44 26.52 -2.92
C TRP A 132 -7.36 26.49 -4.46
N ARG A 133 -8.37 27.06 -5.13
CA ARG A 133 -8.54 26.94 -6.58
C ARG A 133 -7.33 27.43 -7.36
N GLN A 134 -6.76 28.59 -7.02
CA GLN A 134 -5.63 29.16 -7.73
C GLN A 134 -4.39 28.26 -7.68
N GLU A 135 -4.10 27.63 -6.56
CA GLU A 135 -2.98 26.70 -6.40
C GLU A 135 -3.20 25.45 -7.27
N CYS A 136 -4.42 24.90 -7.29
CA CYS A 136 -4.76 23.76 -8.14
C CYS A 136 -4.68 24.09 -9.62
N GLU A 137 -5.21 25.24 -10.05
CA GLU A 137 -5.16 25.66 -11.45
C GLU A 137 -3.75 25.97 -11.96
N ALA A 138 -2.83 26.35 -11.07
CA ALA A 138 -1.42 26.57 -11.40
C ALA A 138 -0.66 25.30 -11.79
N LEU A 139 -1.16 24.11 -11.40
CA LEU A 139 -0.57 22.82 -11.77
C LEU A 139 -0.70 22.51 -13.28
N GLY A 140 -1.63 23.18 -13.98
CA GLY A 140 -1.91 22.91 -15.40
C GLY A 140 -2.86 21.74 -15.61
N LEU A 141 -3.41 21.64 -16.82
CA LEU A 141 -4.32 20.56 -17.21
C LEU A 141 -3.58 19.50 -18.05
N PRO A 142 -4.01 18.22 -17.99
CA PRO A 142 -5.08 17.68 -17.14
C PRO A 142 -4.64 17.53 -15.69
N LEU A 143 -5.64 17.54 -14.77
CA LEU A 143 -5.45 17.36 -13.33
C LEU A 143 -6.08 16.06 -12.84
N TRP A 144 -5.58 15.54 -11.74
CA TRP A 144 -6.14 14.41 -11.02
C TRP A 144 -6.61 14.84 -9.64
N VAL A 145 -7.92 14.79 -9.41
CA VAL A 145 -8.53 15.09 -8.11
C VAL A 145 -8.79 13.77 -7.39
N LYS A 146 -8.26 13.65 -6.16
CA LYS A 146 -8.28 12.38 -5.41
C LYS A 146 -8.64 12.61 -3.94
N PRO A 147 -9.45 11.73 -3.31
CA PRO A 147 -9.46 11.61 -1.86
C PRO A 147 -8.06 11.26 -1.35
N SER A 148 -7.62 11.86 -0.23
CA SER A 148 -6.24 11.68 0.25
C SER A 148 -6.00 10.30 0.87
N ARG A 149 -7.02 9.73 1.54
CA ARG A 149 -6.91 8.52 2.37
C ARG A 149 -7.72 7.33 1.84
N LEU A 150 -7.84 7.22 0.52
CA LEU A 150 -8.46 6.08 -0.13
C LEU A 150 -7.56 5.48 -1.20
N GLY A 151 -7.74 4.16 -1.38
CA GLY A 151 -7.13 3.38 -2.44
C GLY A 151 -8.10 3.02 -3.57
N SER A 152 -7.67 2.09 -4.44
CA SER A 152 -8.50 1.44 -5.46
C SER A 152 -9.27 2.39 -6.38
N SER A 153 -8.70 3.57 -6.67
CA SER A 153 -9.26 4.59 -7.57
C SER A 153 -10.65 5.13 -7.17
N VAL A 154 -11.12 4.89 -5.94
CA VAL A 154 -12.43 5.38 -5.47
C VAL A 154 -12.42 6.90 -5.35
N GLY A 155 -13.39 7.57 -5.99
CA GLY A 155 -13.56 9.02 -5.92
C GLY A 155 -12.47 9.83 -6.66
N ILE A 156 -11.68 9.19 -7.53
CA ILE A 156 -10.68 9.86 -8.37
C ILE A 156 -11.35 10.38 -9.65
N THR A 157 -11.02 11.61 -10.02
CA THR A 157 -11.51 12.25 -11.25
C THR A 157 -10.36 12.89 -12.02
N ARG A 158 -10.29 12.61 -13.32
CA ARG A 158 -9.42 13.34 -14.26
C ARG A 158 -10.16 14.57 -14.76
N VAL A 159 -9.56 15.73 -14.59
CA VAL A 159 -10.11 17.03 -14.96
C VAL A 159 -9.36 17.55 -16.18
N GLU A 160 -10.05 17.68 -17.31
CA GLU A 160 -9.49 18.19 -18.58
C GLU A 160 -9.83 19.65 -18.83
N ARG A 161 -10.83 20.19 -18.15
CA ARG A 161 -11.28 21.57 -18.29
C ARG A 161 -11.41 22.23 -16.93
N ARG A 162 -10.95 23.46 -16.79
CA ARG A 162 -10.99 24.21 -15.51
C ARG A 162 -12.39 24.31 -14.90
N GLY A 163 -13.43 24.30 -15.75
CA GLY A 163 -14.83 24.38 -15.31
C GLY A 163 -15.29 23.15 -14.53
N ASP A 164 -14.66 21.99 -14.70
CA ASP A 164 -15.06 20.71 -14.10
C ASP A 164 -14.36 20.49 -12.75
N LEU A 165 -13.43 21.37 -12.34
CA LEU A 165 -12.61 21.19 -11.13
C LEU A 165 -13.44 21.20 -9.84
N ASP A 166 -14.46 22.08 -9.73
CA ASP A 166 -15.30 22.14 -8.52
C ASP A 166 -16.10 20.85 -8.32
N GLU A 167 -16.71 20.34 -9.41
CA GLU A 167 -17.49 19.10 -9.36
C GLU A 167 -16.60 17.91 -8.97
N ALA A 168 -15.39 17.84 -9.52
CA ALA A 168 -14.42 16.80 -9.18
C ALA A 168 -14.00 16.87 -7.70
N VAL A 169 -13.78 18.06 -7.17
CA VAL A 169 -13.47 18.28 -5.74
C VAL A 169 -14.65 17.90 -4.86
N GLU A 170 -15.87 18.32 -5.22
CA GLU A 170 -17.07 17.94 -4.47
C GLU A 170 -17.28 16.42 -4.43
N LEU A 171 -17.01 15.72 -5.54
CA LEU A 171 -17.07 14.27 -5.58
C LEU A 171 -16.06 13.65 -4.62
N ALA A 172 -14.80 14.08 -4.67
CA ALA A 172 -13.74 13.57 -3.80
C ALA A 172 -14.05 13.84 -2.30
N LEU A 173 -14.62 15.02 -1.97
CA LEU A 173 -15.01 15.39 -0.61
C LEU A 173 -16.15 14.52 -0.04
N ARG A 174 -16.94 13.85 -0.87
CA ARG A 174 -17.94 12.86 -0.38
C ARG A 174 -17.26 11.62 0.21
N HIS A 175 -16.04 11.36 -0.19
CA HIS A 175 -15.29 10.18 0.23
C HIS A 175 -14.26 10.46 1.34
N ASP A 176 -13.64 11.65 1.32
CA ASP A 176 -12.64 12.05 2.32
C ASP A 176 -12.67 13.58 2.49
N PRO A 177 -12.71 14.12 3.72
CA PRO A 177 -12.58 15.55 3.96
C PRO A 177 -11.23 16.14 3.54
N ARG A 178 -10.23 15.31 3.22
CA ARG A 178 -8.92 15.72 2.71
C ARG A 178 -8.83 15.34 1.23
N VAL A 179 -8.64 16.33 0.37
CA VAL A 179 -8.55 16.13 -1.08
C VAL A 179 -7.21 16.67 -1.59
N ILE A 180 -6.58 15.90 -2.46
CA ILE A 180 -5.38 16.27 -3.19
C ILE A 180 -5.70 16.47 -4.67
N VAL A 181 -5.10 17.48 -5.27
CA VAL A 181 -5.09 17.71 -6.71
C VAL A 181 -3.66 17.55 -7.20
N GLU A 182 -3.45 16.71 -8.21
CA GLU A 182 -2.13 16.42 -8.77
C GLU A 182 -2.07 16.80 -10.23
N ALA A 183 -0.90 17.26 -10.66
CA ALA A 183 -0.60 17.40 -12.09
C ALA A 183 -0.58 16.03 -12.76
N SER A 184 -0.84 15.98 -14.05
CA SER A 184 -0.67 14.76 -14.83
C SER A 184 0.81 14.52 -15.11
N ALA A 185 1.30 13.33 -14.82
CA ALA A 185 2.64 12.91 -15.20
C ALA A 185 2.57 12.10 -16.52
N PRO A 186 3.21 12.55 -17.60
CA PRO A 186 3.32 11.73 -18.80
C PRO A 186 4.37 10.65 -18.58
N GLY A 187 4.09 9.42 -18.98
CA GLY A 187 5.11 8.37 -18.91
C GLY A 187 4.56 6.98 -18.59
N LEU A 188 5.47 6.10 -18.20
CA LEU A 188 5.17 4.73 -17.87
C LEU A 188 4.82 4.61 -16.39
N GLU A 189 3.78 3.84 -16.06
CA GLU A 189 3.53 3.39 -14.71
C GLU A 189 4.43 2.20 -14.38
N VAL A 190 5.24 2.36 -13.33
CA VAL A 190 6.24 1.38 -12.91
C VAL A 190 6.09 1.12 -11.43
N GLU A 191 6.00 -0.14 -11.06
CA GLU A 191 5.89 -0.59 -9.68
C GLU A 191 7.17 -1.29 -9.23
N CYS A 192 7.56 -1.08 -7.97
CA CYS A 192 8.71 -1.72 -7.35
C CYS A 192 8.35 -2.20 -5.95
N SER A 193 8.51 -3.49 -5.71
CA SER A 193 8.27 -4.10 -4.40
C SER A 193 9.49 -3.93 -3.51
N VAL A 194 9.26 -3.63 -2.23
CA VAL A 194 10.31 -3.48 -1.21
C VAL A 194 10.04 -4.45 -0.07
N LEU A 195 11.09 -5.13 0.40
CA LEU A 195 11.05 -6.13 1.46
C LEU A 195 12.20 -5.89 2.44
N GLY A 196 11.90 -5.81 3.73
CA GLY A 196 12.90 -5.67 4.79
C GLY A 196 12.49 -4.67 5.87
N ASN A 197 13.37 -4.51 6.85
CA ASN A 197 13.26 -3.50 7.90
C ASN A 197 14.29 -2.38 7.67
N GLU A 198 15.44 -2.42 8.37
CA GLU A 198 16.49 -1.39 8.29
C GLU A 198 17.32 -1.39 7.00
N ALA A 199 17.44 -2.55 6.37
CA ALA A 199 18.15 -2.73 5.11
C ALA A 199 17.18 -3.27 4.04
N PRO A 200 16.24 -2.44 3.56
CA PRO A 200 15.22 -2.90 2.63
C PRO A 200 15.82 -3.25 1.27
N ARG A 201 15.30 -4.33 0.67
CA ARG A 201 15.64 -4.78 -0.67
C ARG A 201 14.52 -4.42 -1.63
N ALA A 202 14.84 -3.69 -2.69
CA ALA A 202 13.95 -3.38 -3.77
C ALA A 202 14.04 -4.44 -4.87
N SER A 203 12.89 -4.91 -5.35
CA SER A 203 12.79 -5.88 -6.46
C SER A 203 13.22 -5.29 -7.80
N THR A 204 13.34 -6.14 -8.80
CA THR A 204 13.31 -5.69 -10.20
C THR A 204 12.00 -4.95 -10.46
N PRO A 205 12.03 -3.70 -10.99
CA PRO A 205 10.82 -2.94 -11.29
C PRO A 205 10.01 -3.55 -12.44
N GLY A 206 8.69 -3.52 -12.30
CA GLY A 206 7.74 -3.96 -13.33
C GLY A 206 6.95 -2.80 -13.90
N GLN A 207 6.61 -2.89 -15.18
CA GLN A 207 5.75 -1.93 -15.86
C GLN A 207 4.33 -2.47 -15.93
N ILE A 208 3.38 -1.60 -15.59
CA ILE A 208 1.96 -1.87 -15.77
C ILE A 208 1.58 -1.52 -17.21
N LEU A 209 1.06 -2.52 -17.94
CA LEU A 209 0.50 -2.34 -19.27
C LEU A 209 -1.02 -2.42 -19.14
N THR A 210 -1.71 -1.36 -19.55
CA THR A 210 -3.18 -1.30 -19.59
C THR A 210 -3.62 -0.97 -21.01
N ASP A 211 -4.67 -1.63 -21.50
CA ASP A 211 -5.30 -1.29 -22.77
C ASP A 211 -6.25 -0.09 -22.66
N ALA A 212 -6.50 0.39 -21.42
CA ALA A 212 -7.37 1.52 -21.13
C ALA A 212 -6.57 2.78 -20.80
N GLU A 213 -7.06 3.95 -21.27
CA GLU A 213 -6.49 5.25 -20.89
C GLU A 213 -6.57 5.52 -19.37
N TRP A 214 -7.38 4.75 -18.67
CA TRP A 214 -7.62 4.85 -17.23
C TRP A 214 -7.67 3.47 -16.56
N TYR A 215 -6.89 3.30 -15.49
CA TYR A 215 -6.77 2.07 -14.71
C TYR A 215 -7.70 2.15 -13.48
N ASP A 216 -8.96 1.77 -13.67
CA ASP A 216 -9.98 1.77 -12.62
C ASP A 216 -9.96 0.49 -11.74
N TYR A 217 -10.89 0.45 -10.78
CA TYR A 217 -11.04 -0.68 -9.86
C TYR A 217 -11.32 -2.01 -10.58
N GLU A 218 -12.14 -2.00 -11.62
CA GLU A 218 -12.51 -3.22 -12.37
C GLU A 218 -11.31 -3.76 -13.15
N ALA A 219 -10.53 -2.89 -13.81
CA ALA A 219 -9.33 -3.26 -14.53
C ALA A 219 -8.24 -3.86 -13.62
N LYS A 220 -8.19 -3.45 -12.33
CA LYS A 220 -7.21 -3.97 -11.36
C LYS A 220 -7.46 -5.42 -10.93
N TYR A 221 -8.72 -5.88 -10.94
CA TYR A 221 -9.10 -7.16 -10.31
C TYR A 221 -9.78 -8.15 -11.23
N GLU A 222 -10.15 -7.78 -12.47
CA GLU A 222 -10.72 -8.67 -13.46
C GLU A 222 -9.64 -9.38 -14.30
N LYS A 223 -9.96 -10.62 -14.75
CA LYS A 223 -9.05 -11.40 -15.61
C LYS A 223 -8.88 -10.71 -16.95
N GLY A 224 -7.66 -10.23 -17.25
CA GLY A 224 -7.29 -9.66 -18.54
C GLY A 224 -7.17 -8.12 -18.56
N GLY A 225 -7.46 -7.43 -17.45
CA GLY A 225 -7.40 -5.95 -17.40
C GLY A 225 -6.00 -5.35 -17.21
N MET A 226 -5.02 -6.15 -16.76
CA MET A 226 -3.66 -5.69 -16.50
C MET A 226 -2.64 -6.73 -16.97
N GLN A 227 -1.60 -6.27 -17.66
CA GLN A 227 -0.40 -7.05 -17.92
C GLN A 227 0.79 -6.45 -17.18
N LEU A 228 1.60 -7.31 -16.57
CA LEU A 228 2.83 -6.93 -15.90
C LEU A 228 4.04 -7.36 -16.75
N LEU A 229 4.85 -6.39 -17.14
CA LEU A 229 6.11 -6.62 -17.83
C LEU A 229 7.28 -6.50 -16.84
N VAL A 230 8.03 -7.58 -16.62
CA VAL A 230 9.19 -7.62 -15.72
C VAL A 230 10.42 -8.13 -16.48
N PRO A 231 11.52 -7.39 -16.52
CA PRO A 231 11.70 -6.02 -16.05
C PRO A 231 10.86 -5.02 -16.86
N ALA A 232 10.58 -3.85 -16.30
CA ALA A 232 9.98 -2.75 -17.02
C ALA A 232 10.79 -2.39 -18.27
N SER A 233 10.13 -1.93 -19.35
CA SER A 233 10.77 -1.54 -20.62
C SER A 233 11.53 -0.21 -20.50
N LEU A 234 12.54 -0.19 -19.64
CA LEU A 234 13.34 0.98 -19.30
C LEU A 234 14.84 0.68 -19.44
N PRO A 235 15.66 1.71 -19.76
CA PRO A 235 17.12 1.59 -19.67
C PRO A 235 17.56 1.20 -18.24
N ARG A 236 18.66 0.44 -18.13
CA ARG A 236 19.18 -0.04 -16.85
C ARG A 236 19.35 1.07 -15.81
N GLN A 237 19.85 2.22 -16.22
CA GLN A 237 20.02 3.37 -15.32
C GLN A 237 18.71 3.83 -14.68
N GLN A 238 17.60 3.80 -15.42
CA GLN A 238 16.29 4.15 -14.90
C GLN A 238 15.74 3.05 -13.97
N LEU A 239 15.92 1.77 -14.31
CA LEU A 239 15.59 0.65 -13.42
C LEU A 239 16.33 0.77 -12.08
N ASP A 240 17.63 1.04 -12.12
CA ASP A 240 18.44 1.23 -10.92
C ASP A 240 17.99 2.48 -10.12
N ARG A 241 17.56 3.55 -10.81
CA ARG A 241 17.01 4.74 -10.14
C ARG A 241 15.67 4.47 -9.46
N VAL A 242 14.75 3.72 -10.11
CA VAL A 242 13.48 3.29 -9.51
C VAL A 242 13.75 2.46 -8.24
N ARG A 243 14.64 1.47 -8.30
CA ARG A 243 15.02 0.65 -7.14
C ARG A 243 15.59 1.49 -5.99
N GLY A 244 16.49 2.42 -6.33
CA GLY A 244 17.08 3.32 -5.33
C GLY A 244 16.03 4.19 -4.65
N LEU A 245 15.14 4.82 -5.44
CA LEU A 245 14.04 5.63 -4.91
C LEU A 245 13.06 4.80 -4.10
N ALA A 246 12.72 3.57 -4.52
CA ALA A 246 11.82 2.70 -3.77
C ALA A 246 12.36 2.42 -2.35
N ALA A 247 13.64 2.07 -2.22
CA ALA A 247 14.28 1.86 -0.92
C ALA A 247 14.36 3.18 -0.11
N GLU A 248 14.65 4.29 -0.77
CA GLU A 248 14.75 5.62 -0.14
C GLU A 248 13.40 6.07 0.45
N VAL A 249 12.30 6.02 -0.34
CA VAL A 249 10.99 6.46 0.15
C VAL A 249 10.39 5.49 1.17
N PHE A 250 10.67 4.19 1.05
CA PHE A 250 10.31 3.19 2.05
C PHE A 250 10.93 3.54 3.41
N THR A 251 12.23 3.85 3.42
CA THR A 251 12.95 4.24 4.64
C THR A 251 12.48 5.59 5.17
N LEU A 252 12.29 6.58 4.28
CA LEU A 252 11.81 7.92 4.64
C LEU A 252 10.43 7.87 5.32
N ALA A 253 9.54 7.05 4.80
CA ALA A 253 8.19 6.88 5.36
C ALA A 253 8.16 6.02 6.64
N GLY A 254 9.29 5.44 7.06
CA GLY A 254 9.41 4.55 8.21
C GLY A 254 8.77 3.17 7.98
N CYS A 255 8.63 2.74 6.74
CA CYS A 255 8.05 1.44 6.41
C CYS A 255 8.89 0.28 6.95
N SER A 256 8.22 -0.84 7.19
CA SER A 256 8.83 -2.10 7.64
C SER A 256 8.13 -3.29 7.00
N GLY A 257 8.86 -4.40 6.87
CA GLY A 257 8.35 -5.64 6.31
C GLY A 257 8.19 -5.56 4.80
N LEU A 258 7.13 -4.92 4.34
CA LEU A 258 6.81 -4.78 2.92
C LEU A 258 6.21 -3.43 2.56
N ALA A 259 6.41 -3.04 1.31
CA ALA A 259 5.60 -2.03 0.62
C ALA A 259 5.75 -2.21 -0.90
N ARG A 260 4.77 -1.74 -1.67
CA ARG A 260 4.91 -1.50 -3.10
C ARG A 260 4.99 0.01 -3.31
N CYS A 261 6.05 0.44 -3.98
CA CYS A 261 6.25 1.83 -4.35
C CYS A 261 5.90 1.99 -5.83
N ASP A 262 5.02 2.91 -6.14
CA ASP A 262 4.48 3.14 -7.47
C ASP A 262 5.06 4.45 -8.02
N PHE A 263 5.47 4.44 -9.29
CA PHE A 263 6.21 5.52 -9.94
C PHE A 263 5.63 5.86 -11.31
N PHE A 264 5.82 7.11 -11.71
CA PHE A 264 5.78 7.50 -13.11
C PHE A 264 7.21 7.70 -13.62
N VAL A 265 7.51 7.13 -14.79
CA VAL A 265 8.81 7.33 -15.46
C VAL A 265 8.56 8.08 -16.74
N GLU A 266 8.97 9.34 -16.77
CA GLU A 266 8.74 10.23 -17.90
C GLU A 266 9.64 9.90 -19.10
N PRO A 267 9.24 10.28 -20.34
CA PRO A 267 10.06 10.07 -21.54
C PRO A 267 11.45 10.72 -21.44
N GLY A 268 11.58 11.82 -20.66
CA GLY A 268 12.83 12.49 -20.36
C GLY A 268 13.74 11.78 -19.36
N GLY A 269 13.27 10.68 -18.78
CA GLY A 269 14.02 9.86 -17.82
C GLY A 269 13.83 10.25 -16.35
N ALA A 270 13.03 11.26 -16.05
CA ALA A 270 12.67 11.58 -14.67
C ALA A 270 11.83 10.44 -14.06
N VAL A 271 12.16 10.06 -12.83
CA VAL A 271 11.43 9.05 -12.04
C VAL A 271 10.73 9.76 -10.91
N LEU A 272 9.40 9.75 -10.90
CA LEU A 272 8.56 10.47 -9.97
C LEU A 272 7.81 9.49 -9.08
N VAL A 273 7.89 9.66 -7.76
CA VAL A 273 7.09 8.88 -6.80
C VAL A 273 5.62 9.25 -6.94
N ASN A 274 4.77 8.25 -7.06
CA ASN A 274 3.32 8.40 -7.03
C ASN A 274 2.77 8.13 -5.63
N GLU A 275 2.85 6.88 -5.17
CA GLU A 275 2.35 6.45 -3.86
C GLU A 275 3.14 5.26 -3.29
N ILE A 276 2.92 4.97 -2.00
CA ILE A 276 3.44 3.79 -1.31
C ILE A 276 2.26 3.02 -0.72
N ASN A 277 2.17 1.74 -1.06
CA ASN A 277 1.15 0.82 -0.54
C ASN A 277 1.80 -0.10 0.50
N THR A 278 1.48 0.09 1.79
CA THR A 278 2.10 -0.66 2.90
C THR A 278 1.56 -2.08 3.05
N MET A 279 0.40 -2.37 2.47
CA MET A 279 -0.14 -3.72 2.32
C MET A 279 -0.75 -3.88 0.92
N PRO A 280 0.10 -3.99 -0.12
CA PRO A 280 -0.39 -4.14 -1.49
C PRO A 280 -1.20 -5.42 -1.65
N GLY A 281 -1.94 -5.54 -2.75
CA GLY A 281 -2.59 -6.80 -3.08
C GLY A 281 -1.60 -7.95 -2.93
N PHE A 282 -1.94 -8.95 -2.10
CA PHE A 282 -0.98 -9.97 -1.65
C PHE A 282 -1.49 -11.39 -1.94
N THR A 283 -1.70 -11.68 -3.22
CA THR A 283 -1.88 -13.04 -3.73
C THR A 283 -0.61 -13.49 -4.46
N GLU A 284 -0.48 -14.78 -4.71
CA GLU A 284 0.60 -15.34 -5.52
C GLU A 284 0.70 -14.70 -6.92
N THR A 285 -0.42 -14.20 -7.46
CA THR A 285 -0.48 -13.55 -8.78
C THR A 285 -0.43 -12.02 -8.71
N SER A 286 -0.38 -11.42 -7.52
CA SER A 286 -0.27 -9.98 -7.34
C SER A 286 1.10 -9.45 -7.75
N VAL A 287 1.15 -8.17 -8.16
CA VAL A 287 2.39 -7.53 -8.63
C VAL A 287 3.51 -7.66 -7.61
N TYR A 288 3.23 -7.41 -6.32
CA TYR A 288 4.24 -7.53 -5.25
C TYR A 288 4.97 -8.87 -5.28
N ALA A 289 4.21 -9.97 -5.32
CA ALA A 289 4.78 -11.32 -5.35
C ALA A 289 5.51 -11.62 -6.66
N LYS A 290 4.92 -11.21 -7.80
CA LYS A 290 5.50 -11.44 -9.14
C LYS A 290 6.84 -10.74 -9.34
N LEU A 291 7.03 -9.55 -8.78
CA LEU A 291 8.30 -8.84 -8.87
C LEU A 291 9.42 -9.56 -8.11
N PHE A 292 9.14 -10.09 -6.92
CA PHE A 292 10.12 -10.90 -6.19
C PHE A 292 10.29 -12.30 -6.77
N GLU A 293 9.25 -12.90 -7.35
CA GLU A 293 9.35 -14.17 -8.06
C GLU A 293 10.30 -14.05 -9.27
N ALA A 294 10.26 -12.92 -10.00
CA ALA A 294 11.19 -12.63 -11.09
C ALA A 294 12.64 -12.51 -10.58
N ASP A 295 12.85 -12.10 -9.34
CA ASP A 295 14.16 -12.07 -8.66
C ASP A 295 14.53 -13.43 -8.03
N GLY A 296 13.75 -14.48 -8.25
CA GLY A 296 14.03 -15.84 -7.79
C GLY A 296 13.53 -16.16 -6.37
N MET A 297 12.67 -15.32 -5.78
CA MET A 297 12.10 -15.54 -4.45
C MET A 297 10.65 -16.04 -4.58
N PRO A 298 10.37 -17.34 -4.35
CA PRO A 298 9.03 -17.90 -4.47
C PRO A 298 8.10 -17.40 -3.36
N TYR A 299 6.80 -17.34 -3.65
CA TYR A 299 5.78 -16.79 -2.76
C TYR A 299 5.79 -17.32 -1.32
N PRO A 300 5.93 -18.64 -1.07
CA PRO A 300 6.05 -19.14 0.31
C PRO A 300 7.26 -18.60 1.07
N GLN A 301 8.38 -18.37 0.38
CA GLN A 301 9.58 -17.78 0.98
C GLN A 301 9.34 -16.31 1.34
N ILE A 302 8.63 -15.55 0.49
CA ILE A 302 8.23 -14.17 0.79
C ILE A 302 7.36 -14.14 2.04
N CYS A 303 6.36 -15.01 2.14
CA CYS A 303 5.48 -15.11 3.31
C CYS A 303 6.25 -15.41 4.60
N ASN A 304 7.18 -16.37 4.54
CA ASN A 304 8.02 -16.72 5.69
C ASN A 304 8.92 -15.57 6.12
N GLU A 305 9.61 -14.93 5.17
CA GLU A 305 10.52 -13.82 5.48
C GLU A 305 9.78 -12.64 6.11
N LEU A 306 8.58 -12.33 5.66
CA LEU A 306 7.75 -11.29 6.25
C LEU A 306 7.37 -11.57 7.70
N VAL A 307 7.08 -12.83 8.06
CA VAL A 307 6.82 -13.22 9.45
C VAL A 307 8.06 -13.07 10.31
N GLU A 308 9.24 -13.45 9.80
CA GLU A 308 10.50 -13.25 10.54
C GLU A 308 10.83 -11.76 10.74
N LEU A 309 10.63 -10.92 9.71
CA LEU A 309 10.80 -9.46 9.81
C LEU A 309 9.84 -8.84 10.84
N ALA A 310 8.59 -9.33 10.91
CA ALA A 310 7.62 -8.87 11.90
C ALA A 310 8.10 -9.16 13.33
N ARG A 311 8.63 -10.36 13.58
CA ARG A 311 9.18 -10.76 14.87
C ARG A 311 10.45 -10.00 15.23
N GLU A 312 11.32 -9.75 14.26
CA GLU A 312 12.51 -8.94 14.44
C GLU A 312 12.15 -7.53 14.88
N ARG A 313 11.24 -6.85 14.14
CA ARG A 313 10.76 -5.52 14.46
C ARG A 313 10.13 -5.46 15.85
N HIS A 314 9.26 -6.40 16.19
CA HIS A 314 8.61 -6.47 17.50
C HIS A 314 9.63 -6.63 18.64
N ARG A 315 10.58 -7.57 18.53
CA ARG A 315 11.63 -7.76 19.55
C ARG A 315 12.45 -6.48 19.74
N ARG A 316 12.79 -5.80 18.66
CA ARG A 316 13.52 -4.54 18.71
C ARG A 316 12.70 -3.44 19.40
N ALA A 317 11.43 -3.27 19.03
CA ALA A 317 10.56 -2.27 19.66
C ALA A 317 10.40 -2.53 21.18
N ARG A 318 10.46 -3.76 21.63
CA ARG A 318 10.39 -4.14 23.05
C ARG A 318 11.75 -4.14 23.77
N SER A 319 12.85 -3.85 23.10
CA SER A 319 14.18 -3.72 23.71
C SER A 319 14.48 -2.32 24.27
N TYR A 320 13.65 -1.33 23.96
CA TYR A 320 13.78 0.01 24.52
C TYR A 320 13.11 0.12 25.89
N GLU A 321 13.74 0.87 26.80
CA GLU A 321 13.19 1.22 28.11
C GLU A 321 12.38 2.53 27.99
N PHE A 322 11.20 2.58 28.63
CA PHE A 322 10.31 3.76 28.61
C PHE A 322 10.15 4.32 30.02
#